data_2cb06d8629fa540c9c23e39d1b012c30
#
_entry.id   2cb06d8629fa540c9c23e39d1b012c30
#
_cell.length_a   1.000
_cell.length_b   1.000
_cell.length_c   1.000
_cell.angle_alpha   90.00
_cell.angle_beta   90.00
_cell.angle_gamma   90.00
#
_symmetry.space_group_name_H-M   'P 1'
#
loop_
_entity.id
_entity.type
_entity.pdbx_description
1 polymer ?
#
loop_
_entity_poly.entity_id
_entity_poly.type
_entity_poly.pdbx_seq_one_letter_code
_entity_poly.pdbx_strand_id
1 'polypeptide(L)'
;YEPTGCQDNFLRRMGEFLTGDDGDILILNGYAGTGKTTAVASVVAALKEFEVPCVLLAPTGRAAKVLSMYTGQPAYTIHKQIYRQKSVSSEGFGQFSLAPNKSKDTLFVVDEVSLIGIDAGSQQSTAMFGTGNLLEDLVNYVRNGTDCRLVMIGDAAQLPPVGHEYSPALAPEYMNSFGGVFWSSL
;
A
#
# COMPACT_ATOMS: atom_id res chain seq x y z
N TYR A 1 -5.64 5.18 25.94
CA TYR A 1 -4.28 4.89 25.45
C TYR A 1 -3.59 6.20 25.06
N GLU A 2 -2.47 6.51 25.70
CA GLU A 2 -1.64 7.67 25.33
C GLU A 2 -0.61 7.21 24.29
N PRO A 3 -0.54 7.86 23.12
CA PRO A 3 0.46 7.52 22.11
C PRO A 3 1.88 7.76 22.61
N THR A 4 2.82 6.97 22.15
CA THR A 4 4.25 7.27 22.36
C THR A 4 4.65 8.52 21.56
N GLY A 5 5.75 9.18 21.91
CA GLY A 5 6.22 10.37 21.19
C GLY A 5 6.44 10.11 19.68
N CYS A 6 6.83 8.89 19.31
CA CYS A 6 6.95 8.48 17.89
C CYS A 6 5.58 8.35 17.21
N GLN A 7 4.59 7.81 17.91
CA GLN A 7 3.23 7.68 17.41
C GLN A 7 2.56 9.05 17.24
N ASP A 8 2.78 9.99 18.16
CA ASP A 8 2.33 11.38 18.04
C ASP A 8 2.92 12.06 16.80
N ASN A 9 4.20 11.88 16.56
CA ASN A 9 4.87 12.42 15.39
C ASN A 9 4.30 11.83 14.10
N PHE A 10 4.03 10.52 14.08
CA PHE A 10 3.37 9.86 12.96
C PHE A 10 1.96 10.40 12.71
N LEU A 11 1.14 10.54 13.74
CA LEU A 11 -0.22 11.08 13.61
C LEU A 11 -0.23 12.52 13.10
N ARG A 12 0.71 13.34 13.57
CA ARG A 12 0.89 14.70 13.04
C ARG A 12 1.31 14.72 11.59
N ARG A 13 2.28 13.89 11.19
CA ARG A 13 2.71 13.72 9.80
C ARG A 13 1.56 13.25 8.90
N MET A 14 0.75 12.33 9.39
CA MET A 14 -0.44 11.88 8.68
C MET A 14 -1.45 13.02 8.46
N GLY A 15 -1.69 13.85 9.47
CA GLY A 15 -2.55 15.02 9.36
C GLY A 15 -2.04 16.03 8.33
N GLU A 16 -0.75 16.36 8.36
CA GLU A 16 -0.10 17.23 7.37
C GLU A 16 -0.19 16.63 5.95
N PHE A 17 0.01 15.33 5.81
CA PHE A 17 -0.10 14.64 4.54
C PHE A 17 -1.53 14.67 3.96
N LEU A 18 -2.54 14.46 4.81
CA LEU A 18 -3.95 14.43 4.37
C LEU A 18 -4.50 15.81 4.01
N THR A 19 -3.94 16.87 4.57
CA THR A 19 -4.41 18.26 4.36
C THR A 19 -3.54 19.05 3.39
N GLY A 20 -2.33 18.57 3.07
CA GLY A 20 -1.39 19.24 2.19
C GLY A 20 -1.56 18.85 0.71
N ASP A 21 -1.07 19.70 -0.18
CA ASP A 21 -1.12 19.50 -1.62
C ASP A 21 0.24 19.10 -2.22
N ASP A 22 1.28 18.91 -1.39
CA ASP A 22 2.65 18.71 -1.85
C ASP A 22 2.97 17.29 -2.32
N GLY A 23 2.09 16.33 -2.03
CA GLY A 23 2.27 14.95 -2.47
C GLY A 23 1.14 14.04 -2.08
N ASP A 24 1.11 12.86 -2.71
CA ASP A 24 0.05 11.87 -2.61
C ASP A 24 0.50 10.51 -2.09
N ILE A 25 1.79 10.34 -1.78
CA ILE A 25 2.37 9.10 -1.27
C ILE A 25 3.09 9.36 0.05
N LEU A 26 2.72 8.64 1.09
CA LEU A 26 3.42 8.61 2.38
C LEU A 26 3.94 7.20 2.64
N ILE A 27 5.23 7.08 2.91
CA ILE A 27 5.87 5.81 3.24
C ILE A 27 6.27 5.83 4.72
N LEU A 28 5.73 4.86 5.46
CA LEU A 28 6.02 4.65 6.87
C LEU A 28 6.90 3.43 7.05
N ASN A 29 8.11 3.65 7.54
CA ASN A 29 9.02 2.59 7.92
C ASN A 29 8.95 2.37 9.44
N GLY A 30 8.47 1.21 9.86
CA GLY A 30 8.36 0.82 11.25
C GLY A 30 9.05 -0.51 11.50
N TYR A 31 9.90 -0.57 12.51
CA TYR A 31 10.53 -1.80 12.95
C TYR A 31 9.62 -2.62 13.86
N ALA A 32 9.88 -3.91 13.97
CA ALA A 32 9.16 -4.77 14.91
C ALA A 32 9.25 -4.20 16.36
N GLY A 33 8.12 -4.18 17.05
CA GLY A 33 8.04 -3.66 18.43
C GLY A 33 7.89 -2.14 18.55
N THR A 34 7.75 -1.40 17.43
CA THR A 34 7.58 0.07 17.46
C THR A 34 6.12 0.54 17.62
N GLY A 35 5.17 -0.39 17.79
CA GLY A 35 3.75 -0.06 17.86
C GLY A 35 3.09 0.26 16.52
N LYS A 36 3.67 -0.19 15.41
CA LYS A 36 3.15 0.00 14.05
C LYS A 36 1.69 -0.43 13.92
N THR A 37 1.34 -1.63 14.39
CA THR A 37 -0.02 -2.17 14.35
C THR A 37 -1.03 -1.26 15.09
N THR A 38 -0.67 -0.79 16.28
CA THR A 38 -1.50 0.11 17.08
C THR A 38 -1.67 1.46 16.39
N ALA A 39 -0.61 2.02 15.83
CA ALA A 39 -0.64 3.29 15.11
C ALA A 39 -1.55 3.20 13.87
N VAL A 40 -1.43 2.14 13.08
CA VAL A 40 -2.28 1.91 11.90
C VAL A 40 -3.75 1.74 12.29
N ALA A 41 -4.05 0.95 13.30
CA ALA A 41 -5.41 0.78 13.81
C ALA A 41 -6.03 2.09 14.29
N SER A 42 -5.25 2.92 14.97
CA SER A 42 -5.69 4.24 15.44
C SER A 42 -6.00 5.20 14.28
N VAL A 43 -5.16 5.21 13.25
CA VAL A 43 -5.39 6.02 12.04
C VAL A 43 -6.65 5.57 11.31
N VAL A 44 -6.83 4.28 11.12
CA VAL A 44 -8.03 3.73 10.46
C VAL A 44 -9.29 4.07 11.23
N ALA A 45 -9.27 3.96 12.56
CA ALA A 45 -10.39 4.35 13.41
C ALA A 45 -10.71 5.84 13.31
N ALA A 46 -9.69 6.71 13.30
CA ALA A 46 -9.86 8.15 13.14
C ALA A 46 -10.45 8.52 11.77
N LEU A 47 -9.97 7.89 10.70
CA LEU A 47 -10.49 8.09 9.34
C LEU A 47 -11.98 7.71 9.25
N LYS A 48 -12.36 6.62 9.90
CA LYS A 48 -13.76 6.21 9.97
C LYS A 48 -14.63 7.21 10.73
N GLU A 49 -14.13 7.73 11.85
CA GLU A 49 -14.83 8.74 12.65
C GLU A 49 -15.05 10.03 11.86
N PHE A 50 -14.07 10.47 11.09
CA PHE A 50 -14.14 11.66 10.23
C PHE A 50 -14.78 11.38 8.85
N GLU A 51 -15.33 10.18 8.64
CA GLU A 51 -15.98 9.78 7.39
C GLU A 51 -15.08 9.92 6.15
N VAL A 52 -13.77 9.74 6.31
CA VAL A 52 -12.81 9.69 5.19
C VAL A 52 -12.81 8.27 4.61
N PRO A 53 -13.14 8.08 3.33
CA PRO A 53 -13.07 6.76 2.70
C PRO A 53 -11.66 6.19 2.77
N CYS A 54 -11.55 4.95 3.24
CA CYS A 54 -10.28 4.24 3.40
C CYS A 54 -10.38 2.83 2.83
N VAL A 55 -9.39 2.44 2.02
CA VAL A 55 -9.26 1.10 1.47
C VAL A 55 -7.98 0.47 2.03
N LEU A 56 -8.11 -0.69 2.65
CA LEU A 56 -7.00 -1.42 3.26
C LEU A 56 -6.53 -2.53 2.34
N LEU A 57 -5.25 -2.55 2.04
CA LEU A 57 -4.61 -3.48 1.12
C LEU A 57 -3.38 -4.14 1.73
N ALA A 58 -3.07 -5.34 1.23
CA ALA A 58 -1.85 -6.06 1.56
C ALA A 58 -1.37 -6.90 0.36
N PRO A 59 -0.08 -7.27 0.30
CA PRO A 59 0.46 -8.01 -0.84
C PRO A 59 -0.03 -9.46 -0.92
N THR A 60 -0.46 -10.05 0.21
CA THR A 60 -0.90 -11.45 0.29
C THR A 60 -2.24 -11.57 1.00
N GLY A 61 -2.97 -12.65 0.73
CA GLY A 61 -4.24 -12.93 1.41
C GLY A 61 -4.08 -13.07 2.93
N ARG A 62 -2.98 -13.66 3.38
CA ARG A 62 -2.67 -13.80 4.82
C ARG A 62 -2.45 -12.42 5.47
N ALA A 63 -1.64 -11.57 4.87
CA ALA A 63 -1.39 -10.23 5.37
C ALA A 63 -2.67 -9.37 5.37
N ALA A 64 -3.51 -9.50 4.34
CA ALA A 64 -4.81 -8.83 4.28
C ALA A 64 -5.73 -9.28 5.43
N LYS A 65 -5.76 -10.57 5.74
CA LYS A 65 -6.53 -11.11 6.85
C LYS A 65 -6.06 -10.56 8.20
N VAL A 66 -4.78 -10.51 8.43
CA VAL A 66 -4.19 -9.92 9.66
C VAL A 66 -4.55 -8.45 9.78
N LEU A 67 -4.40 -7.69 8.70
CA LEU A 67 -4.76 -6.27 8.64
C LEU A 67 -6.24 -6.05 8.98
N SER A 68 -7.13 -6.86 8.41
CA SER A 68 -8.56 -6.83 8.72
C SER A 68 -8.85 -7.12 10.20
N MET A 69 -8.14 -8.07 10.79
CA MET A 69 -8.35 -8.47 12.19
C MET A 69 -8.00 -7.36 13.17
N TYR A 70 -6.87 -6.69 13.02
CA TYR A 70 -6.49 -5.67 14.00
C TYR A 70 -7.10 -4.29 13.74
N THR A 71 -7.54 -4.00 12.52
CA THR A 71 -8.25 -2.75 12.21
C THR A 71 -9.76 -2.83 12.40
N GLY A 72 -10.32 -4.04 12.44
CA GLY A 72 -11.77 -4.26 12.48
C GLY A 72 -12.49 -3.87 11.19
N GLN A 73 -11.76 -3.72 10.08
CA GLN A 73 -12.30 -3.32 8.77
C GLN A 73 -11.89 -4.31 7.68
N PRO A 74 -12.68 -4.46 6.61
CA PRO A 74 -12.30 -5.31 5.48
C PRO A 74 -10.98 -4.87 4.87
N ALA A 75 -10.10 -5.82 4.57
CA ALA A 75 -8.86 -5.61 3.84
C ALA A 75 -8.77 -6.62 2.69
N TYR A 76 -8.16 -6.19 1.60
CA TYR A 76 -8.06 -6.99 0.37
C TYR A 76 -6.60 -7.10 -0.07
N THR A 77 -6.32 -8.06 -0.94
CA THR A 77 -5.03 -8.08 -1.62
C THR A 77 -4.94 -6.95 -2.65
N ILE A 78 -3.73 -6.46 -2.88
CA ILE A 78 -3.48 -5.44 -3.90
C ILE A 78 -4.00 -5.92 -5.27
N HIS A 79 -3.70 -7.16 -5.64
CA HIS A 79 -4.14 -7.74 -6.91
C HIS A 79 -5.66 -7.71 -7.08
N LYS A 80 -6.40 -8.09 -6.04
CA LYS A 80 -7.86 -8.08 -6.09
C LYS A 80 -8.44 -6.68 -6.29
N GLN A 81 -7.80 -5.67 -5.72
CA GLN A 81 -8.27 -4.29 -5.78
C GLN A 81 -7.96 -3.61 -7.11
N ILE A 82 -6.73 -3.76 -7.62
CA ILE A 82 -6.25 -2.94 -8.73
C ILE A 82 -6.36 -3.59 -10.10
N TYR A 83 -6.52 -4.93 -10.17
CA TYR A 83 -6.63 -5.64 -11.43
C TYR A 83 -8.02 -6.20 -11.69
N ARG A 84 -8.37 -6.25 -12.98
CA ARG A 84 -9.55 -6.96 -13.48
C ARG A 84 -9.15 -7.91 -14.60
N GLN A 85 -9.85 -9.00 -14.71
CA GLN A 85 -9.67 -9.94 -15.81
C GLN A 85 -10.14 -9.31 -17.11
N LYS A 86 -9.28 -9.29 -18.11
CA LYS A 86 -9.58 -8.72 -19.42
C LYS A 86 -10.03 -9.79 -20.40
N SER A 87 -9.32 -10.92 -20.44
CA SER A 87 -9.61 -12.04 -21.30
C SER A 87 -8.99 -13.33 -20.77
N VAL A 88 -9.51 -14.46 -21.22
CA VAL A 88 -8.85 -15.76 -21.05
C VAL A 88 -8.41 -16.18 -22.46
N SER A 89 -7.13 -16.48 -22.62
CA SER A 89 -6.62 -17.00 -23.87
C SER A 89 -7.20 -18.40 -24.15
N SER A 90 -7.15 -18.83 -25.40
CA SER A 90 -7.57 -20.19 -25.79
C SER A 90 -6.79 -21.28 -25.07
N GLU A 91 -5.62 -20.94 -24.50
CA GLU A 91 -4.76 -21.84 -23.72
C GLU A 91 -5.02 -21.76 -22.21
N GLY A 92 -6.06 -21.03 -21.77
CA GLY A 92 -6.44 -20.92 -20.36
C GLY A 92 -5.66 -19.88 -19.54
N PHE A 93 -4.78 -19.09 -20.18
CA PHE A 93 -4.02 -18.05 -19.50
C PHE A 93 -4.87 -16.79 -19.31
N GLY A 94 -5.02 -16.36 -18.07
CA GLY A 94 -5.71 -15.12 -17.73
C GLY A 94 -4.85 -13.88 -18.00
N GLN A 95 -5.38 -12.92 -18.73
CA GLN A 95 -4.80 -11.58 -18.80
C GLN A 95 -5.57 -10.63 -17.90
N PHE A 96 -4.83 -9.95 -17.02
CA PHE A 96 -5.37 -8.98 -16.09
C PHE A 96 -4.82 -7.60 -16.43
N SER A 97 -5.70 -6.63 -16.53
CA SER A 97 -5.35 -5.24 -16.74
C SER A 97 -5.68 -4.41 -15.52
N LEU A 98 -5.05 -3.23 -15.42
CA LEU A 98 -5.36 -2.28 -14.37
C LEU A 98 -6.85 -1.90 -14.45
N ALA A 99 -7.56 -2.04 -13.32
CA ALA A 99 -8.95 -1.64 -13.21
C ALA A 99 -9.07 -0.11 -13.19
N PRO A 100 -10.17 0.47 -13.69
CA PRO A 100 -10.41 1.90 -13.50
C PRO A 100 -10.63 2.19 -12.00
N ASN A 101 -9.96 3.23 -11.49
CA ASN A 101 -10.19 3.72 -10.14
C ASN A 101 -11.29 4.78 -10.15
N LYS A 102 -12.45 4.44 -9.65
CA LYS A 102 -13.60 5.34 -9.53
C LYS A 102 -13.69 6.02 -8.16
N SER A 103 -12.72 5.79 -7.30
CA SER A 103 -12.67 6.35 -5.95
C SER A 103 -12.40 7.86 -5.99
N LYS A 104 -12.96 8.55 -5.01
CA LYS A 104 -12.78 9.98 -4.81
C LYS A 104 -12.45 10.25 -3.35
N ASP A 105 -11.51 11.15 -3.10
CA ASP A 105 -11.09 11.56 -1.74
C ASP A 105 -10.74 10.37 -0.84
N THR A 106 -10.24 9.28 -1.43
CA THR A 106 -10.01 8.01 -0.75
C THR A 106 -8.55 7.84 -0.38
N LEU A 107 -8.30 7.39 0.85
CA LEU A 107 -6.99 6.98 1.32
C LEU A 107 -6.82 5.46 1.14
N PHE A 108 -5.82 5.08 0.36
CA PHE A 108 -5.39 3.69 0.22
C PHE A 108 -4.25 3.43 1.20
N VAL A 109 -4.46 2.49 2.11
CA VAL A 109 -3.45 2.08 3.10
C VAL A 109 -2.98 0.68 2.75
N VAL A 110 -1.69 0.53 2.51
CA VAL A 110 -1.05 -0.74 2.15
C VAL A 110 -0.07 -1.15 3.23
N ASP A 111 -0.32 -2.28 3.86
CA ASP A 111 0.59 -2.86 4.86
C ASP A 111 1.50 -3.92 4.23
N GLU A 112 2.56 -4.30 4.93
CA GLU A 112 3.54 -5.31 4.51
C GLU A 112 4.22 -5.00 3.15
N VAL A 113 4.49 -3.73 2.85
CA VAL A 113 5.02 -3.32 1.54
C VAL A 113 6.44 -3.82 1.27
N SER A 114 7.16 -4.29 2.29
CA SER A 114 8.48 -4.92 2.12
C SER A 114 8.46 -6.13 1.19
N LEU A 115 7.31 -6.78 1.04
CA LEU A 115 7.11 -7.96 0.19
C LEU A 115 6.82 -7.64 -1.28
N ILE A 116 6.63 -6.37 -1.64
CA ILE A 116 6.27 -5.97 -3.00
C ILE A 116 7.52 -5.92 -3.88
N GLY A 117 7.55 -6.77 -4.92
CA GLY A 117 8.58 -6.74 -5.97
C GLY A 117 8.21 -5.84 -7.14
N ILE A 118 9.19 -5.50 -7.96
CA ILE A 118 9.04 -4.66 -9.15
C ILE A 118 9.20 -5.40 -10.47
N ASP A 119 9.63 -6.67 -10.42
CA ASP A 119 9.84 -7.48 -11.60
C ASP A 119 8.65 -8.38 -11.88
N ALA A 120 8.28 -8.51 -13.15
CA ALA A 120 7.33 -9.50 -13.65
C ALA A 120 7.83 -10.95 -13.45
N GLY A 121 8.95 -11.05 -12.73
CA GLY A 121 9.84 -12.14 -12.77
C GLY A 121 9.40 -13.41 -12.14
N SER A 122 9.92 -14.43 -12.70
CA SER A 122 10.34 -15.71 -12.15
C SER A 122 9.33 -16.54 -11.35
N GLN A 123 8.14 -16.07 -11.10
CA GLN A 123 7.11 -16.94 -10.59
C GLN A 123 6.32 -17.51 -11.77
N GLN A 124 6.26 -18.81 -11.83
CA GLN A 124 5.50 -19.65 -12.73
C GLN A 124 3.99 -19.36 -12.67
N SER A 125 3.62 -18.08 -12.69
CA SER A 125 2.23 -17.73 -12.78
C SER A 125 1.82 -17.73 -14.25
N THR A 126 0.84 -18.51 -14.56
CA THR A 126 0.19 -18.59 -15.88
C THR A 126 -0.65 -17.34 -16.19
N ALA A 127 -0.69 -16.36 -15.28
CA ALA A 127 -1.45 -15.13 -15.42
C ALA A 127 -0.52 -13.92 -15.55
N MET A 128 -0.80 -13.04 -16.50
CA MET A 128 -0.12 -11.77 -16.67
C MET A 128 -0.93 -10.63 -16.03
N PHE A 129 -0.28 -9.85 -15.16
CA PHE A 129 -0.90 -8.74 -14.45
C PHE A 129 -0.30 -7.39 -14.89
N GLY A 130 -1.12 -6.53 -15.50
CA GLY A 130 -0.77 -5.17 -15.84
C GLY A 130 0.57 -5.03 -16.58
N THR A 131 1.45 -4.15 -16.08
CA THR A 131 2.81 -3.95 -16.61
C THR A 131 3.81 -5.02 -16.15
N GLY A 132 3.43 -5.87 -15.20
CA GLY A 132 4.31 -6.79 -14.50
C GLY A 132 5.05 -6.17 -13.31
N ASN A 133 4.96 -4.87 -13.12
CA ASN A 133 5.48 -4.15 -11.96
C ASN A 133 4.33 -3.76 -11.03
N LEU A 134 4.12 -4.57 -9.99
CA LEU A 134 3.00 -4.38 -9.06
C LEU A 134 3.05 -3.01 -8.35
N LEU A 135 4.23 -2.55 -7.98
CA LEU A 135 4.39 -1.29 -7.27
C LEU A 135 4.04 -0.08 -8.16
N GLU A 136 4.51 -0.10 -9.41
CA GLU A 136 4.15 0.93 -10.40
C GLU A 136 2.64 0.92 -10.70
N ASP A 137 2.07 -0.26 -10.89
CA ASP A 137 0.63 -0.41 -11.14
C ASP A 137 -0.21 0.09 -9.96
N LEU A 138 0.22 -0.17 -8.72
CA LEU A 138 -0.44 0.33 -7.51
C LEU A 138 -0.44 1.87 -7.46
N VAL A 139 0.70 2.50 -7.70
CA VAL A 139 0.83 3.97 -7.71
C VAL A 139 -0.04 4.56 -8.81
N ASN A 140 0.01 4.00 -10.01
CA ASN A 140 -0.81 4.46 -11.15
C ASN A 140 -2.30 4.28 -10.86
N TYR A 141 -2.71 3.18 -10.25
CA TYR A 141 -4.10 2.95 -9.87
C TYR A 141 -4.61 4.02 -8.90
N VAL A 142 -3.86 4.31 -7.86
CA VAL A 142 -4.23 5.34 -6.88
C VAL A 142 -4.33 6.72 -7.54
N ARG A 143 -3.35 7.08 -8.38
CA ARG A 143 -3.31 8.36 -9.09
C ARG A 143 -4.38 8.53 -10.17
N ASN A 144 -4.94 7.43 -10.67
CA ASN A 144 -6.07 7.45 -11.60
C ASN A 144 -7.41 7.81 -10.92
N GLY A 145 -7.49 7.74 -9.61
CA GLY A 145 -8.65 8.24 -8.85
C GLY A 145 -8.65 9.76 -8.73
N THR A 146 -9.72 10.29 -8.18
CA THR A 146 -9.86 11.72 -7.92
C THR A 146 -9.48 12.05 -6.49
N ASP A 147 -8.41 12.83 -6.31
CA ASP A 147 -7.92 13.23 -4.97
C ASP A 147 -7.66 12.04 -4.03
N CYS A 148 -7.18 10.94 -4.58
CA CYS A 148 -6.79 9.76 -3.84
C CYS A 148 -5.34 9.86 -3.37
N ARG A 149 -5.04 9.26 -2.22
CA ARG A 149 -3.71 9.22 -1.61
C ARG A 149 -3.34 7.80 -1.21
N LEU A 150 -2.04 7.55 -1.11
CA LEU A 150 -1.46 6.26 -0.81
C LEU A 150 -0.58 6.35 0.43
N VAL A 151 -0.84 5.49 1.41
CA VAL A 151 0.04 5.26 2.57
C VAL A 151 0.58 3.85 2.47
N MET A 152 1.89 3.73 2.50
CA MET A 152 2.61 2.46 2.42
C MET A 152 3.35 2.22 3.73
N ILE A 153 3.14 1.05 4.32
CA ILE A 153 3.66 0.69 5.63
C ILE A 153 4.47 -0.59 5.53
N GLY A 154 5.69 -0.55 6.02
CA GLY A 154 6.57 -1.70 5.99
C GLY A 154 7.70 -1.61 7.01
N ASP A 155 8.50 -2.67 7.06
CA ASP A 155 9.66 -2.81 7.91
C ASP A 155 10.88 -3.12 7.03
N ALA A 156 11.81 -2.18 6.93
CA ALA A 156 13.03 -2.34 6.13
C ALA A 156 13.98 -3.41 6.69
N ALA A 157 13.79 -3.84 7.94
CA ALA A 157 14.56 -4.93 8.53
C ALA A 157 14.01 -6.32 8.16
N GLN A 158 12.80 -6.39 7.58
CA GLN A 158 12.25 -7.65 7.06
C GLN A 158 12.93 -8.04 5.74
N LEU A 159 12.78 -9.33 5.40
CA LEU A 159 13.32 -9.86 4.15
C LEU A 159 12.69 -9.12 2.95
N PRO A 160 13.50 -8.76 1.95
CA PRO A 160 13.00 -8.18 0.72
C PRO A 160 12.23 -9.22 -0.12
N PRO A 161 11.55 -8.80 -1.19
CA PRO A 161 10.93 -9.72 -2.13
C PRO A 161 11.93 -10.70 -2.71
N VAL A 162 11.44 -11.87 -3.11
CA VAL A 162 12.28 -12.90 -3.75
C VAL A 162 12.97 -12.34 -4.99
N GLY A 163 14.29 -12.50 -5.08
CA GLY A 163 15.10 -11.99 -6.18
C GLY A 163 15.57 -10.54 -6.03
N HIS A 164 15.27 -9.88 -4.92
CA HIS A 164 15.72 -8.52 -4.62
C HIS A 164 16.67 -8.49 -3.43
N GLU A 165 17.66 -7.60 -3.48
CA GLU A 165 18.58 -7.32 -2.36
C GLU A 165 17.97 -6.37 -1.34
N TYR A 166 16.97 -5.60 -1.72
CA TYR A 166 16.24 -4.63 -0.89
C TYR A 166 14.77 -4.58 -1.27
N SER A 167 13.95 -3.96 -0.42
CA SER A 167 12.52 -3.76 -0.69
C SER A 167 12.30 -2.48 -1.50
N PRO A 168 11.88 -2.55 -2.77
CA PRO A 168 11.70 -1.36 -3.62
C PRO A 168 10.75 -0.33 -3.00
N ALA A 169 9.67 -0.77 -2.38
CA ALA A 169 8.69 0.10 -1.74
C ALA A 169 9.24 0.90 -0.54
N LEU A 170 10.36 0.48 0.03
CA LEU A 170 11.04 1.13 1.15
C LEU A 170 12.38 1.77 0.74
N ALA A 171 12.70 1.77 -0.56
CA ALA A 171 13.93 2.32 -1.10
C ALA A 171 13.71 3.75 -1.62
N PRO A 172 14.32 4.78 -1.01
CA PRO A 172 14.15 6.17 -1.44
C PRO A 172 14.53 6.41 -2.91
N GLU A 173 15.59 5.78 -3.38
CA GLU A 173 16.07 5.91 -4.76
C GLU A 173 15.00 5.48 -5.78
N TYR A 174 14.30 4.40 -5.49
CA TYR A 174 13.23 3.91 -6.35
C TYR A 174 11.95 4.74 -6.19
N MET A 175 11.46 4.90 -4.95
CA MET A 175 10.17 5.54 -4.70
C MET A 175 10.14 7.01 -5.03
N ASN A 176 11.20 7.75 -4.76
CA ASN A 176 11.27 9.18 -5.08
C ASN A 176 11.17 9.47 -6.59
N SER A 177 11.42 8.47 -7.44
CA SER A 177 11.22 8.60 -8.89
C SER A 177 9.76 8.84 -9.29
N PHE A 178 8.79 8.45 -8.46
CA PHE A 178 7.37 8.74 -8.69
C PHE A 178 7.00 10.21 -8.44
N GLY A 179 7.77 10.94 -7.65
CA GLY A 179 7.45 12.28 -7.19
C GLY A 179 6.32 12.32 -6.15
N GLY A 180 6.26 13.38 -5.37
CA GLY A 180 5.21 13.55 -4.36
C GLY A 180 5.25 12.54 -3.22
N VAL A 181 6.44 12.08 -2.84
CA VAL A 181 6.67 11.03 -1.83
C VAL A 181 7.18 11.65 -0.54
N PHE A 182 6.51 11.34 0.56
CA PHE A 182 6.92 11.68 1.92
C PHE A 182 7.36 10.45 2.69
N TRP A 183 8.31 10.63 3.60
CA TRP A 183 8.88 9.57 4.43
C TRP A 183 8.63 9.86 5.90
N SER A 184 8.27 8.83 6.65
CA SER A 184 8.17 8.88 8.11
C SER A 184 8.60 7.55 8.72
N SER A 185 8.96 7.57 9.99
CA SER A 185 9.30 6.36 10.74
C SER A 185 8.61 6.32 12.10
N LEU A 186 8.36 5.13 12.60
CA LEU A 186 7.91 4.82 13.95
C LEU A 186 9.07 4.34 14.81
#